data_22a9abed71fff4e842c3ca6df0b7bda2
#
_entry.id   22a9abed71fff4e842c3ca6df0b7bda2
#
_cell.length_a   1.000
_cell.length_b   1.000
_cell.length_c   1.000
_cell.angle_alpha   90.00
_cell.angle_beta   90.00
_cell.angle_gamma   90.00
#
_symmetry.space_group_name_H-M   'P 1'
#
loop_
_entity.id
_entity.type
_entity.pdbx_description
1 polymer ?
#
loop_
_entity_poly.entity_id
_entity_poly.type
_entity_poly.pdbx_seq_one_letter_code
_entity_poly.pdbx_strand_id
1 'polypeptide(L)'
;MKNVCLALLLTLVSTYSWGQKFGYIDSEYIISKMPEYKQAQTELNQLSLKWQKEIEETQSKVDKLKQEYQAEEVLLTEDMRKERMDTIALRESKVREMQKNYFGFKGMLYLKRQELVKPAQDKLFKAVEKVAKEKNLAILFDKSGELVMVYTNPVHDYTDYVLEELGLGDKNDQVPTNK
;
A
#
# COMPACT_ATOMS: atom_id res chain seq x y z
N MET A 1 -0.29 57.19 -35.42
CA MET A 1 0.87 56.31 -35.18
C MET A 1 0.98 55.84 -33.72
N LYS A 2 0.81 56.71 -32.72
CA LYS A 2 0.87 56.31 -31.29
C LYS A 2 -0.12 55.18 -30.92
N ASN A 3 -1.37 55.25 -31.41
CA ASN A 3 -2.41 54.23 -31.10
C ASN A 3 -2.17 52.89 -31.82
N VAL A 4 -1.50 52.88 -32.96
CA VAL A 4 -1.11 51.66 -33.69
C VAL A 4 0.04 50.94 -32.98
N CYS A 5 1.02 51.69 -32.47
CA CYS A 5 2.11 51.13 -31.67
C CYS A 5 1.59 50.53 -30.34
N LEU A 6 0.61 51.16 -29.68
CA LEU A 6 -0.01 50.66 -28.45
C LEU A 6 -0.79 49.38 -28.69
N ALA A 7 -1.55 49.30 -29.80
CA ALA A 7 -2.28 48.08 -30.18
C ALA A 7 -1.30 46.93 -30.54
N LEU A 8 -0.19 47.22 -31.20
CA LEU A 8 0.84 46.24 -31.53
C LEU A 8 1.56 45.71 -30.25
N LEU A 9 1.76 46.57 -29.26
CA LEU A 9 2.35 46.20 -27.96
C LEU A 9 1.42 45.29 -27.15
N LEU A 10 0.11 45.56 -27.19
CA LEU A 10 -0.90 44.75 -26.51
C LEU A 10 -1.04 43.35 -27.12
N THR A 11 -0.88 43.20 -28.43
CA THR A 11 -0.92 41.89 -29.11
C THR A 11 0.31 41.03 -28.84
N LEU A 12 1.46 41.61 -28.59
CA LEU A 12 2.69 40.89 -28.24
C LEU A 12 2.65 40.29 -26.82
N VAL A 13 1.90 40.87 -25.87
CA VAL A 13 1.81 40.39 -24.49
C VAL A 13 0.90 39.18 -24.36
N SER A 14 -0.04 38.97 -25.27
CA SER A 14 -1.02 37.85 -25.22
C SER A 14 -0.49 36.49 -25.66
N THR A 15 0.77 36.40 -26.15
CA THR A 15 1.33 35.14 -26.69
C THR A 15 2.05 34.26 -25.64
N TYR A 16 2.21 34.73 -24.41
CA TYR A 16 2.78 33.91 -23.32
C TYR A 16 1.68 33.14 -22.53
N SER A 17 0.85 32.38 -23.21
CA SER A 17 0.01 31.40 -22.54
C SER A 17 0.84 30.15 -22.23
N TRP A 18 1.38 30.07 -21.05
CA TRP A 18 2.01 28.86 -20.54
C TRP A 18 0.91 27.87 -20.22
N GLY A 19 0.56 27.00 -21.17
CA GLY A 19 -0.37 25.92 -20.92
C GLY A 19 0.14 25.05 -19.77
N GLN A 20 -0.64 24.96 -18.69
CA GLN A 20 -0.33 24.07 -17.57
C GLN A 20 -0.41 22.63 -18.09
N LYS A 21 0.72 21.93 -18.08
CA LYS A 21 0.77 20.51 -18.43
C LYS A 21 0.31 19.68 -17.25
N PHE A 22 -0.53 18.71 -17.53
CA PHE A 22 -0.96 17.71 -16.55
C PHE A 22 -0.72 16.31 -17.12
N GLY A 23 -0.66 15.33 -16.23
CA GLY A 23 -0.48 13.94 -16.59
C GLY A 23 -1.11 13.02 -15.54
N TYR A 24 -0.97 11.74 -15.77
CA TYR A 24 -1.34 10.73 -14.79
C TYR A 24 -0.32 9.59 -14.81
N ILE A 25 -0.32 8.82 -13.72
CA ILE A 25 0.46 7.59 -13.55
C ILE A 25 -0.43 6.48 -12.96
N ASP A 26 0.06 5.26 -13.03
CA ASP A 26 -0.45 4.10 -12.29
C ASP A 26 0.53 3.75 -11.18
N SER A 27 0.33 4.31 -10.01
CA SER A 27 1.26 4.08 -8.90
C SER A 27 1.23 2.64 -8.40
N GLU A 28 0.07 1.95 -8.45
CA GLU A 28 -0.06 0.55 -8.07
C GLU A 28 0.69 -0.36 -9.03
N TYR A 29 0.58 -0.11 -10.32
CA TYR A 29 1.35 -0.84 -11.33
C TYR A 29 2.84 -0.64 -11.13
N ILE A 30 3.31 0.61 -10.98
CA ILE A 30 4.73 0.91 -10.79
C ILE A 30 5.28 0.23 -9.54
N ILE A 31 4.62 0.40 -8.39
CA ILE A 31 5.11 -0.15 -7.12
C ILE A 31 5.14 -1.68 -7.16
N SER A 32 4.20 -2.33 -7.87
CA SER A 32 4.17 -3.79 -8.05
C SER A 32 5.37 -4.34 -8.81
N LYS A 33 6.03 -3.51 -9.64
CA LYS A 33 7.26 -3.87 -10.36
C LYS A 33 8.51 -3.74 -9.50
N MET A 34 8.47 -2.93 -8.44
CA MET A 34 9.62 -2.63 -7.59
C MET A 34 10.08 -3.85 -6.78
N PRO A 35 11.38 -4.21 -6.81
CA PRO A 35 11.93 -5.33 -6.04
C PRO A 35 11.70 -5.17 -4.53
N GLU A 36 11.85 -3.95 -4.01
CA GLU A 36 11.68 -3.62 -2.61
C GLU A 36 10.24 -3.91 -2.13
N TYR A 37 9.25 -3.61 -2.97
CA TYR A 37 7.85 -3.92 -2.68
C TYR A 37 7.57 -5.43 -2.69
N LYS A 38 8.11 -6.16 -3.66
CA LYS A 38 8.00 -7.62 -3.74
C LYS A 38 8.63 -8.29 -2.52
N GLN A 39 9.78 -7.80 -2.09
CA GLN A 39 10.44 -8.29 -0.88
C GLN A 39 9.58 -8.01 0.37
N ALA A 40 9.05 -6.80 0.50
CA ALA A 40 8.15 -6.42 1.59
C ALA A 40 6.90 -7.32 1.63
N GLN A 41 6.28 -7.60 0.48
CA GLN A 41 5.13 -8.50 0.39
C GLN A 41 5.48 -9.94 0.81
N THR A 42 6.65 -10.42 0.40
CA THR A 42 7.13 -11.76 0.80
C THR A 42 7.33 -11.85 2.30
N GLU A 43 7.96 -10.85 2.90
CA GLU A 43 8.20 -10.79 4.35
C GLU A 43 6.89 -10.70 5.13
N LEU A 44 5.94 -9.86 4.68
CA LEU A 44 4.61 -9.75 5.28
C LEU A 44 3.84 -11.07 5.23
N ASN A 45 3.92 -11.79 4.11
CA ASN A 45 3.29 -13.10 3.99
C ASN A 45 3.90 -14.11 4.97
N GLN A 46 5.23 -14.14 5.10
CA GLN A 46 5.92 -15.01 6.05
C GLN A 46 5.54 -14.70 7.50
N LEU A 47 5.47 -13.41 7.87
CA LEU A 47 5.04 -12.98 9.20
C LEU A 47 3.59 -13.37 9.47
N SER A 48 2.70 -13.18 8.49
CA SER A 48 1.29 -13.55 8.59
C SER A 48 1.13 -15.06 8.83
N LEU A 49 1.81 -15.89 8.04
CA LEU A 49 1.78 -17.35 8.21
C LEU A 49 2.35 -17.79 9.57
N LYS A 50 3.44 -17.16 10.00
CA LYS A 50 4.04 -17.44 11.31
C LYS A 50 3.04 -17.15 12.44
N TRP A 51 2.43 -15.98 12.45
CA TRP A 51 1.47 -15.58 13.51
C TRP A 51 0.19 -16.40 13.46
N GLN A 52 -0.28 -16.76 12.27
CA GLN A 52 -1.41 -17.67 12.12
C GLN A 52 -1.11 -19.02 12.76
N LYS A 53 0.07 -19.59 12.49
CA LYS A 53 0.52 -20.85 13.09
C LYS A 53 0.62 -20.76 14.63
N GLU A 54 1.15 -19.67 15.16
CA GLU A 54 1.22 -19.45 16.62
C GLU A 54 -0.17 -19.43 17.27
N ILE A 55 -1.15 -18.80 16.60
CA ILE A 55 -2.54 -18.78 17.06
C ILE A 55 -3.13 -20.18 17.01
N GLU A 56 -2.97 -20.91 15.90
CA GLU A 56 -3.48 -22.27 15.71
C GLU A 56 -2.89 -23.24 16.75
N GLU A 57 -1.59 -23.17 17.02
CA GLU A 57 -0.93 -23.97 18.06
C GLU A 57 -1.49 -23.67 19.46
N THR A 58 -1.75 -22.37 19.73
CA THR A 58 -2.32 -21.94 21.01
C THR A 58 -3.76 -22.38 21.14
N GLN A 59 -4.56 -22.26 20.07
CA GLN A 59 -5.94 -22.75 20.01
C GLN A 59 -6.01 -24.27 20.20
N SER A 60 -5.14 -25.03 19.55
CA SER A 60 -5.08 -26.49 19.70
C SER A 60 -4.82 -26.92 21.15
N LYS A 61 -4.01 -26.15 21.90
CA LYS A 61 -3.81 -26.41 23.35
C LYS A 61 -5.07 -26.13 24.14
N VAL A 62 -5.84 -25.11 23.78
CA VAL A 62 -7.15 -24.82 24.43
C VAL A 62 -8.14 -25.94 24.15
N ASP A 63 -8.21 -26.41 22.90
CA ASP A 63 -9.13 -27.48 22.52
C ASP A 63 -8.81 -28.79 23.23
N LYS A 64 -7.52 -29.12 23.43
CA LYS A 64 -7.10 -30.25 24.26
C LYS A 64 -7.56 -30.11 25.70
N LEU A 65 -7.37 -28.94 26.33
CA LEU A 65 -7.82 -28.70 27.70
C LEU A 65 -9.33 -28.84 27.82
N LYS A 66 -10.11 -28.43 26.83
CA LYS A 66 -11.56 -28.63 26.79
C LYS A 66 -11.95 -30.09 26.69
N GLN A 67 -11.26 -30.85 25.81
CA GLN A 67 -11.50 -32.29 25.67
C GLN A 67 -11.19 -33.05 26.98
N GLU A 68 -10.05 -32.73 27.62
CA GLU A 68 -9.65 -33.29 28.90
C GLU A 68 -10.70 -32.97 29.99
N TYR A 69 -11.13 -31.69 30.07
CA TYR A 69 -12.17 -31.28 31.00
C TYR A 69 -13.47 -32.05 30.78
N GLN A 70 -13.95 -32.18 29.53
CA GLN A 70 -15.16 -32.92 29.19
C GLN A 70 -15.09 -34.41 29.59
N ALA A 71 -13.92 -35.03 29.43
CA ALA A 71 -13.70 -36.44 29.78
C ALA A 71 -13.67 -36.67 31.31
N GLU A 72 -13.18 -35.69 32.09
CA GLU A 72 -12.99 -35.80 33.53
C GLU A 72 -14.11 -35.12 34.34
N GLU A 73 -15.01 -34.36 33.74
CA GLU A 73 -15.97 -33.46 34.38
C GLU A 73 -16.77 -34.16 35.49
N VAL A 74 -17.22 -35.40 35.23
CA VAL A 74 -18.02 -36.18 36.20
C VAL A 74 -17.23 -36.65 37.41
N LEU A 75 -15.91 -36.66 37.34
CA LEU A 75 -15.00 -37.08 38.40
C LEU A 75 -14.50 -35.90 39.25
N LEU A 76 -14.68 -34.65 38.77
CA LEU A 76 -14.18 -33.46 39.42
C LEU A 76 -15.13 -32.95 40.51
N THR A 77 -14.55 -32.42 41.58
CA THR A 77 -15.31 -31.63 42.58
C THR A 77 -15.70 -30.28 41.98
N GLU A 78 -16.66 -29.59 42.62
CA GLU A 78 -17.11 -28.27 42.11
C GLU A 78 -15.99 -27.25 42.04
N ASP A 79 -15.13 -27.22 43.04
CA ASP A 79 -13.96 -26.32 43.05
C ASP A 79 -12.96 -26.64 41.89
N MET A 80 -12.72 -27.94 41.67
CA MET A 80 -11.84 -28.36 40.56
C MET A 80 -12.46 -28.05 39.20
N ARG A 81 -13.77 -28.19 39.01
CA ARG A 81 -14.46 -27.79 37.76
C ARG A 81 -14.28 -26.31 37.50
N LYS A 82 -14.54 -25.49 38.54
CA LYS A 82 -14.37 -24.03 38.42
C LYS A 82 -12.95 -23.65 38.03
N GLU A 83 -11.92 -24.20 38.68
CA GLU A 83 -10.52 -23.95 38.37
C GLU A 83 -10.16 -24.31 36.92
N ARG A 84 -10.66 -25.47 36.43
CA ARG A 84 -10.46 -25.90 35.05
C ARG A 84 -11.12 -24.96 34.04
N MET A 85 -12.41 -24.59 34.32
CA MET A 85 -13.12 -23.63 33.46
C MET A 85 -12.47 -22.27 33.44
N ASP A 86 -12.01 -21.72 34.57
CA ASP A 86 -11.31 -20.47 34.66
C ASP A 86 -9.97 -20.51 33.85
N THR A 87 -9.26 -21.63 33.94
CA THR A 87 -8.04 -21.85 33.16
C THR A 87 -8.33 -21.87 31.66
N ILE A 88 -9.37 -22.58 31.22
CA ILE A 88 -9.79 -22.64 29.81
C ILE A 88 -10.17 -21.23 29.33
N ALA A 89 -10.99 -20.50 30.08
CA ALA A 89 -11.43 -19.15 29.75
C ALA A 89 -10.25 -18.18 29.62
N LEU A 90 -9.27 -18.29 30.52
CA LEU A 90 -8.04 -17.49 30.45
C LEU A 90 -7.25 -17.79 29.17
N ARG A 91 -7.09 -19.06 28.81
CA ARG A 91 -6.37 -19.47 27.58
C ARG A 91 -7.09 -19.03 26.32
N GLU A 92 -8.42 -19.16 26.27
CA GLU A 92 -9.23 -18.62 25.17
C GLU A 92 -9.08 -17.09 25.02
N SER A 93 -9.10 -16.38 26.16
CA SER A 93 -8.89 -14.94 26.15
C SER A 93 -7.53 -14.58 25.53
N LYS A 94 -6.49 -15.35 25.84
CA LYS A 94 -5.16 -15.19 25.26
C LYS A 94 -5.16 -15.39 23.74
N VAL A 95 -5.88 -16.39 23.22
CA VAL A 95 -5.99 -16.62 21.78
C VAL A 95 -6.67 -15.41 21.11
N ARG A 96 -7.78 -14.91 21.67
CA ARG A 96 -8.47 -13.72 21.17
C ARG A 96 -7.57 -12.48 21.20
N GLU A 97 -6.78 -12.32 22.24
CA GLU A 97 -5.81 -11.24 22.36
C GLU A 97 -4.72 -11.34 21.28
N MET A 98 -4.16 -12.52 21.03
CA MET A 98 -3.19 -12.74 19.97
C MET A 98 -3.77 -12.39 18.59
N GLN A 99 -5.00 -12.84 18.28
CA GLN A 99 -5.69 -12.51 17.04
C GLN A 99 -5.85 -11.00 16.87
N LYS A 100 -6.30 -10.31 17.92
CA LYS A 100 -6.46 -8.85 17.92
C LYS A 100 -5.12 -8.12 17.75
N ASN A 101 -4.08 -8.57 18.46
CA ASN A 101 -2.77 -7.93 18.42
C ASN A 101 -2.08 -8.13 17.07
N TYR A 102 -2.19 -9.31 16.45
CA TYR A 102 -1.55 -9.57 15.16
C TYR A 102 -2.36 -9.02 13.98
N PHE A 103 -3.67 -9.29 13.94
CA PHE A 103 -4.52 -9.06 12.77
C PHE A 103 -5.63 -8.02 12.98
N GLY A 104 -5.82 -7.52 14.20
CA GLY A 104 -6.85 -6.53 14.49
C GLY A 104 -6.57 -5.16 13.88
N PHE A 105 -7.51 -4.24 14.07
CA PHE A 105 -7.36 -2.86 13.59
C PHE A 105 -6.09 -2.22 14.16
N LYS A 106 -5.20 -1.75 13.26
CA LYS A 106 -3.85 -1.26 13.58
C LYS A 106 -3.00 -2.27 14.36
N GLY A 107 -3.24 -3.57 14.16
CA GLY A 107 -2.43 -4.65 14.73
C GLY A 107 -1.02 -4.70 14.12
N MET A 108 -0.23 -5.69 14.59
CA MET A 108 1.17 -5.79 14.20
C MET A 108 1.38 -5.97 12.69
N LEU A 109 0.47 -6.69 11.99
CA LEU A 109 0.56 -6.87 10.54
C LEU A 109 0.39 -5.53 9.81
N TYR A 110 -0.53 -4.68 10.27
CA TYR A 110 -0.72 -3.33 9.72
C TYR A 110 0.52 -2.47 9.92
N LEU A 111 1.08 -2.45 11.14
CA LEU A 111 2.27 -1.66 11.44
C LEU A 111 3.49 -2.13 10.63
N LYS A 112 3.67 -3.47 10.53
CA LYS A 112 4.75 -4.05 9.72
C LYS A 112 4.58 -3.75 8.23
N ARG A 113 3.35 -3.73 7.72
CA ARG A 113 3.10 -3.32 6.34
C ARG A 113 3.54 -1.89 6.09
N GLN A 114 3.18 -0.95 6.98
CA GLN A 114 3.62 0.44 6.85
C GLN A 114 5.15 0.56 6.87
N GLU A 115 5.81 -0.14 7.81
CA GLU A 115 7.27 -0.13 7.95
C GLU A 115 7.97 -0.67 6.69
N LEU A 116 7.54 -1.83 6.19
CA LEU A 116 8.20 -2.54 5.10
C LEU A 116 7.91 -1.95 3.72
N VAL A 117 6.71 -1.39 3.52
CA VAL A 117 6.32 -0.80 2.22
C VAL A 117 6.78 0.64 2.08
N LYS A 118 6.98 1.36 3.20
CA LYS A 118 7.38 2.77 3.18
C LYS A 118 8.62 3.06 2.31
N PRO A 119 9.73 2.30 2.36
CA PRO A 119 10.91 2.58 1.53
C PRO A 119 10.59 2.55 0.02
N ALA A 120 9.75 1.61 -0.42
CA ALA A 120 9.32 1.54 -1.82
C ALA A 120 8.45 2.75 -2.20
N GLN A 121 7.52 3.16 -1.32
CA GLN A 121 6.70 4.36 -1.53
C GLN A 121 7.54 5.63 -1.60
N ASP A 122 8.50 5.80 -0.69
CA ASP A 122 9.39 6.96 -0.67
C ASP A 122 10.25 7.04 -1.95
N LYS A 123 10.71 5.88 -2.45
CA LYS A 123 11.48 5.79 -3.71
C LYS A 123 10.61 6.11 -4.92
N LEU A 124 9.39 5.56 -4.97
CA LEU A 124 8.42 5.87 -6.01
C LEU A 124 8.10 7.38 -6.03
N PHE A 125 7.80 7.97 -4.87
CA PHE A 125 7.48 9.40 -4.78
C PHE A 125 8.60 10.30 -5.31
N LYS A 126 9.86 9.98 -4.99
CA LYS A 126 11.03 10.72 -5.50
C LYS A 126 11.15 10.61 -7.03
N ALA A 127 10.90 9.43 -7.60
CA ALA A 127 10.93 9.25 -9.05
C ALA A 127 9.79 10.04 -9.73
N VAL A 128 8.59 10.00 -9.16
CA VAL A 128 7.43 10.77 -9.62
C VAL A 128 7.72 12.28 -9.60
N GLU A 129 8.26 12.79 -8.50
CA GLU A 129 8.63 14.20 -8.37
C GLU A 129 9.67 14.62 -9.42
N LYS A 130 10.69 13.79 -9.66
CA LYS A 130 11.71 14.04 -10.64
C LYS A 130 11.13 14.10 -12.06
N VAL A 131 10.34 13.10 -12.46
CA VAL A 131 9.66 13.06 -13.76
C VAL A 131 8.73 14.27 -13.95
N ALA A 132 7.94 14.61 -12.92
CA ALA A 132 7.06 15.78 -12.98
C ALA A 132 7.83 17.09 -13.24
N LYS A 133 8.98 17.28 -12.58
CA LYS A 133 9.87 18.44 -12.79
C LYS A 133 10.49 18.44 -14.19
N GLU A 134 11.05 17.32 -14.63
CA GLU A 134 11.69 17.21 -15.95
C GLU A 134 10.72 17.42 -17.11
N LYS A 135 9.48 16.96 -16.97
CA LYS A 135 8.41 17.11 -17.98
C LYS A 135 7.64 18.42 -17.86
N ASN A 136 7.97 19.26 -16.85
CA ASN A 136 7.27 20.52 -16.54
C ASN A 136 5.76 20.31 -16.33
N LEU A 137 5.39 19.27 -15.57
CA LEU A 137 4.01 18.99 -15.21
C LEU A 137 3.60 19.85 -14.00
N ALA A 138 2.50 20.56 -14.13
CA ALA A 138 1.93 21.33 -13.02
C ALA A 138 1.16 20.40 -12.05
N ILE A 139 0.54 19.34 -12.58
CA ILE A 139 -0.25 18.38 -11.80
C ILE A 139 -0.02 16.99 -12.41
N LEU A 140 0.17 16.02 -11.53
CA LEU A 140 0.22 14.59 -11.87
C LEU A 140 -0.78 13.84 -11.01
N PHE A 141 -1.73 13.18 -11.67
CA PHE A 141 -2.78 12.41 -11.02
C PHE A 141 -2.36 10.95 -10.90
N ASP A 142 -2.88 10.27 -9.88
CA ASP A 142 -2.73 8.83 -9.74
C ASP A 142 -4.04 8.14 -10.14
N LYS A 143 -4.01 7.33 -11.22
CA LYS A 143 -5.20 6.62 -11.69
C LYS A 143 -5.57 5.40 -10.83
N SER A 144 -4.64 4.90 -10.02
CA SER A 144 -4.87 3.81 -9.07
C SER A 144 -5.42 4.28 -7.72
N GLY A 145 -5.49 5.60 -7.50
CA GLY A 145 -6.03 6.21 -6.29
C GLY A 145 -7.57 6.23 -6.26
N GLU A 146 -8.11 6.88 -5.22
CA GLU A 146 -9.56 7.03 -5.03
C GLU A 146 -10.23 7.95 -6.07
N LEU A 147 -9.43 8.70 -6.84
CA LEU A 147 -9.94 9.60 -7.87
C LEU A 147 -10.40 8.81 -9.09
N VAL A 148 -11.70 8.80 -9.34
CA VAL A 148 -12.26 8.12 -10.50
C VAL A 148 -11.99 8.91 -11.77
N MET A 149 -11.15 8.39 -12.65
CA MET A 149 -10.92 8.93 -13.98
C MET A 149 -11.82 8.20 -14.99
N VAL A 150 -12.80 8.89 -15.57
CA VAL A 150 -13.74 8.31 -16.55
C VAL A 150 -13.09 8.11 -17.92
N TYR A 151 -12.15 8.99 -18.28
CA TYR A 151 -11.40 8.93 -19.54
C TYR A 151 -9.99 9.50 -19.33
N THR A 152 -9.00 8.84 -19.88
CA THR A 152 -7.62 9.32 -19.93
C THR A 152 -7.06 9.18 -21.34
N ASN A 153 -6.41 10.25 -21.84
CA ASN A 153 -5.68 10.17 -23.09
C ASN A 153 -4.28 9.59 -22.84
N PRO A 154 -3.88 8.49 -23.51
CA PRO A 154 -2.56 7.87 -23.31
C PRO A 154 -1.36 8.81 -23.49
N VAL A 155 -1.50 9.89 -24.26
CA VAL A 155 -0.46 10.92 -24.43
C VAL A 155 -0.08 11.58 -23.10
N HIS A 156 -0.97 11.56 -22.09
CA HIS A 156 -0.74 12.11 -20.76
C HIS A 156 -0.38 11.05 -19.73
N ASP A 157 -0.09 9.81 -20.15
CA ASP A 157 0.41 8.75 -19.28
C ASP A 157 1.94 8.89 -19.08
N TYR A 158 2.35 9.06 -17.85
CA TYR A 158 3.75 9.17 -17.45
C TYR A 158 4.24 7.95 -16.68
N THR A 159 3.48 6.86 -16.65
CA THR A 159 3.81 5.61 -15.94
C THR A 159 5.17 5.08 -16.39
N ASP A 160 5.41 4.97 -17.69
CA ASP A 160 6.65 4.42 -18.24
C ASP A 160 7.86 5.31 -17.94
N TYR A 161 7.68 6.63 -17.97
CA TYR A 161 8.77 7.57 -17.58
C TYR A 161 9.19 7.37 -16.11
N VAL A 162 8.23 7.08 -15.21
CA VAL A 162 8.53 6.80 -13.81
C VAL A 162 9.20 5.43 -13.68
N LEU A 163 8.78 4.42 -14.45
CA LEU A 163 9.44 3.11 -14.49
C LEU A 163 10.88 3.24 -14.99
N GLU A 164 11.13 4.03 -16.03
CA GLU A 164 12.49 4.30 -16.53
C GLU A 164 13.36 4.98 -15.47
N GLU A 165 12.83 5.98 -14.78
CA GLU A 165 13.54 6.69 -13.70
C GLU A 165 13.90 5.73 -12.55
N LEU A 166 13.04 4.74 -12.27
CA LEU A 166 13.30 3.70 -11.28
C LEU A 166 14.26 2.58 -11.77
N GLY A 167 14.63 2.61 -13.06
CA GLY A 167 15.44 1.55 -13.70
C GLY A 167 14.65 0.27 -13.96
N LEU A 168 13.33 0.36 -14.04
CA LEU A 168 12.38 -0.75 -14.25
C LEU A 168 11.69 -0.71 -15.63
N GLY A 169 12.04 0.27 -16.47
CA GLY A 169 11.52 0.40 -17.84
C GLY A 169 11.86 -0.81 -18.70
N ASP A 170 10.94 -1.23 -19.54
CA ASP A 170 11.19 -2.27 -20.51
C ASP A 170 12.02 -1.69 -21.68
N LYS A 171 13.16 -2.29 -21.98
CA LYS A 171 14.05 -1.81 -23.06
C LYS A 171 13.41 -1.89 -24.44
N ASN A 172 12.28 -2.55 -24.57
CA ASN A 172 11.55 -2.72 -25.83
C ASN A 172 10.34 -1.77 -25.97
N ASP A 173 9.89 -1.13 -24.89
CA ASP A 173 8.83 -0.12 -24.95
C ASP A 173 9.44 1.20 -25.38
N GLN A 174 9.32 1.51 -26.68
CA GLN A 174 9.63 2.84 -27.19
C GLN A 174 8.56 3.79 -26.66
N VAL A 175 8.90 4.50 -25.58
CA VAL A 175 8.07 5.61 -25.08
C VAL A 175 7.83 6.56 -26.27
N PRO A 176 6.56 6.89 -26.60
CA PRO A 176 6.29 7.84 -27.66
C PRO A 176 6.97 9.17 -27.33
N THR A 177 8.05 9.46 -28.03
CA THR A 177 8.72 10.77 -27.92
C THR A 177 7.78 11.84 -28.45
N ASN A 178 7.05 12.49 -27.57
CA ASN A 178 6.32 13.71 -27.90
C ASN A 178 7.35 14.80 -28.24
N LYS A 179 7.50 15.03 -29.56
CA LYS A 179 8.12 16.26 -30.08
C LYS A 179 7.15 17.42 -29.99
#